data_89064eecd682517dc955dbbc05bffd09
#
_entry.id   89064eecd682517dc955dbbc05bffd09
#
_cell.length_a   1.000
_cell.length_b   1.000
_cell.length_c   1.000
_cell.angle_alpha   90.00
_cell.angle_beta   90.00
_cell.angle_gamma   90.00
#
_symmetry.space_group_name_H-M   'P 1'
#
loop_
_entity.id
_entity.type
_entity.pdbx_description
1 polymer ?
#
loop_
_entity_poly.entity_id
_entity_poly.type
_entity_poly.pdbx_seq_one_letter_code
_entity_poly.pdbx_strand_id
1 'polypeptide(L)'
;MANTFKVVTNDAMPASAGTPLALYTVPSSTTTIVLGLILANVHSASVTASVQLTSSTAGSNPNTNANVWLVKDVSIPVGSSLEVLSGSKIVLQTTDDILIDFSVTGKIDAALSIMEQT
;
A
#
# COMPACT_ATOMS: atom_id res chain seq x y z
N MET A 1 16.39 9.04 18.17
CA MET A 1 15.77 8.12 17.20
C MET A 1 14.68 7.31 17.89
N ALA A 2 13.49 7.35 17.36
CA ALA A 2 12.35 6.68 17.97
C ALA A 2 11.73 5.68 16.98
N ASN A 3 11.27 4.55 17.50
CA ASN A 3 10.52 3.57 16.73
C ASN A 3 9.07 3.62 17.18
N THR A 4 8.16 3.81 16.22
CA THR A 4 6.74 3.92 16.50
C THR A 4 5.98 2.92 15.63
N PHE A 5 5.23 2.03 16.26
CA PHE A 5 4.37 1.09 15.54
C PHE A 5 3.00 1.73 15.32
N LYS A 6 2.49 1.60 14.10
CA LYS A 6 1.22 2.22 13.70
C LYS A 6 0.44 1.29 12.80
N VAL A 7 -0.87 1.49 12.80
CA VAL A 7 -1.75 0.96 11.75
C VAL A 7 -2.32 2.14 10.97
N VAL A 8 -2.35 2.00 9.65
CA VAL A 8 -3.00 2.95 8.75
C VAL A 8 -4.16 2.22 8.10
N THR A 9 -5.36 2.74 8.27
CA THR A 9 -6.56 2.13 7.70
C THR A 9 -7.28 3.11 6.82
N ASN A 10 -7.95 2.58 5.81
CA ASN A 10 -8.85 3.36 4.95
C ASN A 10 -10.00 2.46 4.56
N ASP A 11 -11.23 2.96 4.76
CA ASP A 11 -12.42 2.29 4.27
C ASP A 11 -12.84 2.92 2.95
N ALA A 12 -13.58 2.18 2.16
CA ALA A 12 -14.14 2.70 0.91
C ALA A 12 -13.10 3.22 -0.09
N MET A 13 -11.99 2.51 -0.24
CA MET A 13 -10.99 2.82 -1.27
C MET A 13 -11.35 2.23 -2.62
N PRO A 14 -10.90 2.83 -3.72
CA PRO A 14 -10.38 4.19 -3.84
C PRO A 14 -11.52 5.21 -3.98
N ALA A 15 -11.19 6.49 -3.93
CA ALA A 15 -12.18 7.52 -4.18
C ALA A 15 -12.73 7.47 -5.60
N SER A 16 -11.93 6.98 -6.56
CA SER A 16 -12.33 6.82 -7.96
C SER A 16 -11.63 5.60 -8.55
N ALA A 17 -12.40 4.64 -9.04
CA ALA A 17 -11.86 3.44 -9.68
C ALA A 17 -10.99 3.82 -10.88
N GLY A 18 -9.85 3.16 -11.02
CA GLY A 18 -8.88 3.44 -12.07
C GLY A 18 -7.91 4.57 -11.74
N THR A 19 -8.12 5.27 -10.62
CA THR A 19 -7.20 6.33 -10.17
C THR A 19 -6.59 5.87 -8.84
N PRO A 20 -5.29 5.49 -8.82
CA PRO A 20 -4.65 5.05 -7.60
C PRO A 20 -4.71 6.11 -6.50
N LEU A 21 -4.97 5.68 -5.28
CA LEU A 21 -5.04 6.55 -4.11
C LEU A 21 -3.94 6.17 -3.13
N ALA A 22 -3.18 7.16 -2.65
CA ALA A 22 -2.15 6.91 -1.66
C ALA A 22 -2.78 6.50 -0.33
N LEU A 23 -2.45 5.28 0.12
CA LEU A 23 -2.84 4.83 1.45
C LEU A 23 -1.90 5.43 2.48
N TYR A 24 -0.62 5.56 2.14
CA TYR A 24 0.40 6.04 3.07
C TYR A 24 1.55 6.66 2.29
N THR A 25 2.01 7.81 2.78
CA THR A 25 3.21 8.49 2.30
C THR A 25 4.17 8.65 3.47
N VAL A 26 5.42 8.27 3.28
CA VAL A 26 6.42 8.36 4.35
C VAL A 26 6.71 9.83 4.67
N PRO A 27 6.56 10.23 5.95
CA PRO A 27 6.83 11.60 6.37
C PRO A 27 8.30 11.98 6.21
N SER A 28 8.58 13.29 6.33
CA SER A 28 9.95 13.78 6.30
C SER A 28 10.79 13.20 7.45
N SER A 29 12.07 13.03 7.20
CA SER A 29 13.05 12.52 8.18
C SER A 29 12.63 11.19 8.82
N THR A 30 11.95 10.34 8.05
CA THR A 30 11.38 9.09 8.54
C THR A 30 11.76 7.96 7.62
N THR A 31 12.08 6.81 8.20
CA THR A 31 12.17 5.53 7.49
C THR A 31 11.05 4.64 7.99
N THR A 32 10.32 4.02 7.09
CA THR A 32 9.17 3.20 7.45
C THR A 32 9.41 1.76 7.02
N ILE A 33 9.14 0.83 7.92
CA ILE A 33 9.14 -0.60 7.61
C ILE A 33 7.68 -1.04 7.52
N VAL A 34 7.28 -1.57 6.35
CA VAL A 34 5.95 -2.13 6.16
C VAL A 34 5.95 -3.55 6.70
N LEU A 35 5.11 -3.81 7.67
CA LEU A 35 4.99 -5.11 8.34
C LEU A 35 3.92 -5.99 7.69
N GLY A 36 2.91 -5.38 7.10
CA GLY A 36 1.85 -6.13 6.41
C GLY A 36 0.85 -5.20 5.77
N LEU A 37 0.16 -5.70 4.76
CA LEU A 37 -0.90 -4.99 4.06
C LEU A 37 -2.01 -5.98 3.73
N ILE A 38 -3.23 -5.68 4.18
CA ILE A 38 -4.42 -6.49 3.94
C ILE A 38 -5.46 -5.63 3.24
N LEU A 39 -6.06 -6.19 2.19
CA LEU A 39 -7.14 -5.57 1.43
C LEU A 39 -8.37 -6.47 1.52
N ALA A 40 -9.48 -5.93 1.97
CA ALA A 40 -10.73 -6.69 2.12
C ALA A 40 -11.77 -6.19 1.14
N ASN A 41 -12.40 -7.14 0.42
CA ASN A 41 -13.49 -6.81 -0.50
C ASN A 41 -14.79 -6.69 0.26
N VAL A 42 -15.36 -5.48 0.33
CA VAL A 42 -16.65 -5.22 0.95
C VAL A 42 -17.75 -4.98 -0.08
N HIS A 43 -17.48 -5.28 -1.33
CA HIS A 43 -18.46 -5.21 -2.43
C HIS A 43 -19.29 -6.49 -2.50
N SER A 44 -20.40 -6.44 -3.22
CA SER A 44 -21.28 -7.59 -3.44
C SER A 44 -20.85 -8.48 -4.60
N ALA A 45 -19.75 -8.16 -5.26
CA ALA A 45 -19.16 -8.92 -6.36
C ALA A 45 -17.63 -8.93 -6.21
N SER A 46 -16.96 -9.76 -7.00
CA SER A 46 -15.49 -9.76 -7.05
C SER A 46 -14.98 -8.41 -7.52
N VAL A 47 -13.80 -8.02 -7.02
CA VAL A 47 -13.09 -6.83 -7.47
C VAL A 47 -11.66 -7.21 -7.85
N THR A 48 -11.02 -6.44 -8.71
CA THR A 48 -9.59 -6.57 -8.95
C THR A 48 -8.85 -5.46 -8.22
N ALA A 49 -7.72 -5.83 -7.62
CA ALA A 49 -6.92 -4.93 -6.81
C ALA A 49 -5.51 -4.82 -7.37
N SER A 50 -4.96 -3.62 -7.27
CA SER A 50 -3.57 -3.35 -7.65
C SER A 50 -2.93 -2.52 -6.55
N VAL A 51 -1.69 -2.85 -6.21
CA VAL A 51 -0.90 -2.09 -5.23
C VAL A 51 0.40 -1.69 -5.88
N GLN A 52 0.69 -0.40 -5.86
CA GLN A 52 1.91 0.15 -6.43
C GLN A 52 2.76 0.78 -5.34
N LEU A 53 4.05 0.47 -5.38
CA LEU A 53 5.05 1.17 -4.59
C LEU A 53 5.64 2.26 -5.47
N THR A 54 5.47 3.52 -5.07
CA THR A 54 6.04 4.64 -5.81
C THR A 54 7.25 5.17 -5.05
N SER A 55 8.36 5.29 -5.75
CA SER A 55 9.59 5.78 -5.18
C SER A 55 10.41 6.47 -6.27
N SER A 56 10.96 7.63 -5.94
CA SER A 56 11.91 8.32 -6.81
C SER A 56 13.22 8.58 -6.07
N THR A 57 13.38 7.96 -4.92
CA THR A 57 14.57 8.13 -4.09
C THR A 57 15.78 7.54 -4.81
N ALA A 58 16.91 8.25 -4.76
CA ALA A 58 18.14 7.75 -5.33
C ALA A 58 18.60 6.52 -4.55
N GLY A 59 18.84 5.43 -5.26
CA GLY A 59 19.36 4.22 -4.67
C GLY A 59 20.82 4.39 -4.27
N SER A 60 21.27 3.50 -3.41
CA SER A 60 22.67 3.53 -2.97
C SER A 60 23.62 3.10 -4.07
N ASN A 61 23.14 2.49 -5.17
CA ASN A 61 23.98 1.98 -6.25
C ASN A 61 23.13 1.50 -7.43
N PRO A 62 23.40 1.98 -8.61
CA PRO A 62 23.70 3.33 -9.05
C PRO A 62 22.46 4.08 -9.51
N ASN A 63 21.28 3.46 -9.36
CA ASN A 63 20.05 3.90 -10.01
C ASN A 63 19.12 4.63 -9.05
N THR A 64 18.35 5.56 -9.60
CA THR A 64 17.18 6.11 -8.91
C THR A 64 16.10 5.04 -8.89
N ASN A 65 15.38 4.95 -7.79
CA ASN A 65 14.25 4.02 -7.68
C ASN A 65 13.17 4.36 -8.70
N ALA A 66 12.44 3.34 -9.10
CA ALA A 66 11.31 3.47 -10.01
C ALA A 66 10.04 2.94 -9.35
N ASN A 67 8.88 3.33 -9.88
CA ASN A 67 7.62 2.82 -9.41
C ASN A 67 7.43 1.38 -9.85
N VAL A 68 6.98 0.53 -8.95
CA VAL A 68 6.76 -0.89 -9.24
C VAL A 68 5.42 -1.35 -8.69
N TRP A 69 4.83 -2.34 -9.36
CA TRP A 69 3.62 -2.99 -8.86
C TRP A 69 4.00 -4.10 -7.90
N LEU A 70 3.39 -4.10 -6.74
CA LEU A 70 3.49 -5.23 -5.80
C LEU A 70 2.51 -6.33 -6.19
N VAL A 71 1.30 -5.95 -6.57
CA VAL A 71 0.31 -6.81 -7.21
C VAL A 71 -0.41 -5.97 -8.28
N LYS A 72 -0.85 -6.62 -9.35
CA LYS A 72 -1.53 -5.96 -10.47
C LYS A 72 -2.74 -6.78 -10.87
N ASP A 73 -3.93 -6.16 -10.80
CA ASP A 73 -5.20 -6.75 -11.23
C ASP A 73 -5.46 -8.13 -10.62
N VAL A 74 -5.21 -8.27 -9.31
CA VAL A 74 -5.47 -9.50 -8.59
C VAL A 74 -6.94 -9.54 -8.18
N SER A 75 -7.63 -10.63 -8.47
CA SER A 75 -9.03 -10.78 -8.11
C SER A 75 -9.18 -11.06 -6.62
N ILE A 76 -10.07 -10.32 -5.97
CA ILE A 76 -10.48 -10.57 -4.59
C ILE A 76 -11.96 -10.97 -4.63
N PRO A 77 -12.29 -12.25 -4.34
CA PRO A 77 -13.68 -12.70 -4.34
C PRO A 77 -14.52 -12.01 -3.28
N VAL A 78 -15.83 -12.09 -3.44
CA VAL A 78 -16.79 -11.58 -2.45
C VAL A 78 -16.49 -12.18 -1.07
N GLY A 79 -16.45 -11.34 -0.06
CA GLY A 79 -16.27 -11.78 1.32
C GLY A 79 -14.86 -12.22 1.66
N SER A 80 -13.89 -11.96 0.77
CA SER A 80 -12.51 -12.38 0.94
C SER A 80 -11.58 -11.20 1.14
N SER A 81 -10.35 -11.49 1.56
CA SER A 81 -9.29 -10.53 1.69
C SER A 81 -8.04 -11.02 0.99
N LEU A 82 -7.15 -10.08 0.65
CA LEU A 82 -5.85 -10.36 0.05
C LEU A 82 -4.76 -9.83 0.98
N GLU A 83 -3.86 -10.70 1.38
CA GLU A 83 -2.64 -10.28 2.07
C GLU A 83 -1.57 -10.01 1.03
N VAL A 84 -1.27 -8.72 0.81
CA VAL A 84 -0.30 -8.31 -0.21
C VAL A 84 1.12 -8.60 0.26
N LEU A 85 1.40 -8.35 1.53
CA LEU A 85 2.72 -8.55 2.13
C LEU A 85 2.58 -9.52 3.32
N SER A 86 2.60 -10.80 3.02
CA SER A 86 2.52 -11.85 4.05
C SER A 86 3.93 -12.38 4.28
N GLY A 87 4.53 -12.05 5.42
CA GLY A 87 5.86 -12.52 5.78
C GLY A 87 7.01 -11.78 5.10
N SER A 88 6.74 -10.89 4.19
CA SER A 88 7.75 -10.05 3.54
C SER A 88 7.67 -8.64 4.06
N LYS A 89 8.82 -8.01 4.30
CA LYS A 89 8.90 -6.65 4.78
C LYS A 89 9.48 -5.76 3.70
N ILE A 90 8.97 -4.54 3.60
CA ILE A 90 9.48 -3.54 2.67
C ILE A 90 9.88 -2.32 3.47
N VAL A 91 11.04 -1.77 3.15
CA VAL A 91 11.54 -0.53 3.76
C VAL A 91 11.24 0.61 2.81
N LEU A 92 10.55 1.63 3.32
CA LEU A 92 10.22 2.83 2.58
C LEU A 92 11.05 3.99 3.12
N GLN A 93 11.53 4.81 2.20
CA GLN A 93 12.27 6.03 2.53
C GLN A 93 11.33 7.22 2.46
N THR A 94 11.79 8.35 3.00
CA THR A 94 11.02 9.60 2.97
C THR A 94 10.46 9.88 1.57
N THR A 95 9.21 10.23 1.49
CA THR A 95 8.41 10.53 0.28
C THR A 95 7.96 9.33 -0.53
N ASP A 96 8.40 8.12 -0.22
CA ASP A 96 7.86 6.93 -0.88
C ASP A 96 6.40 6.73 -0.51
N ASP A 97 5.61 6.17 -1.44
CA ASP A 97 4.17 5.96 -1.25
C ASP A 97 3.77 4.52 -1.50
N ILE A 98 2.70 4.11 -0.84
CA ILE A 98 1.93 2.92 -1.20
C ILE A 98 0.62 3.41 -1.81
N LEU A 99 0.39 3.11 -3.07
CA LEU A 99 -0.84 3.46 -3.79
C LEU A 99 -1.68 2.23 -4.01
N ILE A 100 -2.98 2.39 -3.91
CA ILE A 100 -3.94 1.30 -4.07
C ILE A 100 -5.00 1.70 -5.09
N ASP A 101 -5.31 0.78 -6.01
CA ASP A 101 -6.33 0.97 -7.03
C ASP A 101 -7.17 -0.29 -7.17
N PHE A 102 -8.45 -0.10 -7.46
CA PHE A 102 -9.41 -1.19 -7.61
C PHE A 102 -10.34 -0.95 -8.78
N SER A 103 -10.98 -2.04 -9.21
CA SER A 103 -11.92 -2.00 -10.32
C SER A 103 -13.26 -1.34 -9.97
N VAL A 104 -13.55 -1.12 -8.69
CA VAL A 104 -14.82 -0.53 -8.23
C VAL A 104 -14.52 0.54 -7.20
N THR A 105 -15.20 1.68 -7.32
CA THR A 105 -15.02 2.82 -6.41
C THR A 105 -15.56 2.50 -5.02
N GLY A 106 -14.74 2.78 -4.00
CA GLY A 106 -15.19 2.83 -2.62
C GLY A 106 -15.59 1.50 -1.99
N LYS A 107 -15.11 0.36 -2.48
CA LYS A 107 -15.56 -0.95 -2.03
C LYS A 107 -14.46 -1.82 -1.44
N ILE A 108 -13.35 -1.22 -1.06
CA ILE A 108 -12.25 -1.95 -0.44
C ILE A 108 -11.86 -1.29 0.87
N ASP A 109 -11.71 -2.10 1.90
CA ASP A 109 -11.10 -1.70 3.16
C ASP A 109 -9.63 -2.11 3.16
N ALA A 110 -8.76 -1.22 3.58
CA ALA A 110 -7.32 -1.46 3.61
C ALA A 110 -6.78 -1.26 5.01
N ALA A 111 -5.87 -2.14 5.41
CA ALA A 111 -5.14 -2.01 6.68
C ALA A 111 -3.66 -2.24 6.43
N LEU A 112 -2.86 -1.25 6.80
CA LEU A 112 -1.41 -1.26 6.64
C LEU A 112 -0.76 -1.19 8.02
N SER A 113 0.06 -2.17 8.35
CA SER A 113 0.84 -2.16 9.60
C SER A 113 2.26 -1.71 9.31
N ILE A 114 2.72 -0.71 10.03
CA ILE A 114 4.03 -0.11 9.81
C ILE A 114 4.77 0.14 11.11
N MET A 115 6.09 0.29 10.99
CA MET A 115 6.93 0.87 12.04
C MET A 115 7.67 2.05 11.43
N GLU A 116 7.52 3.21 12.04
CA GLU A 116 8.26 4.41 11.64
C GLU A 116 9.46 4.61 12.55
N GLN A 117 10.60 4.90 11.96
CA GLN A 117 11.83 5.22 12.66
C GLN A 117 12.23 6.64 12.31
N THR A 118 12.34 7.47 13.33
CA THR A 118 12.69 8.89 13.16
C THR A 118 14.01 9.23 13.83
#